data_7bba53ff157948375a89b5b2ddc63cc1
#
_entry.id   7bba53ff157948375a89b5b2ddc63cc1
#
_cell.length_a   1.000
_cell.length_b   1.000
_cell.length_c   1.000
_cell.angle_alpha   90.00
_cell.angle_beta   90.00
_cell.angle_gamma   90.00
#
_symmetry.space_group_name_H-M   'P 1'
#
loop_
_entity.id
_entity.type
_entity.pdbx_description
1 polymer ?
#
loop_
_entity_poly.entity_id
_entity_poly.type
_entity_poly.pdbx_seq_one_letter_code
_entity_poly.pdbx_strand_id
1 'polypeptide(L)'
;RDYDGKENVIVYDYVDSHIPKFDKMYSARMKAYKKIGYELCVNMDGEKQKANAIYDIENYAETYWKDLEEANSAVVVSSPRLNNQKVDRIIKILGKRRELGVKVTIVTWHPDAYKYGKDDVRMELMERLRKAGFEIRLVEESCEHYAVIDNEIVWYGSVNLLSKEDAEDNLMRVCSKDIAAELLEMTFGSEIELQEW
;
A
#
# COMPACT_ATOMS: atom_id res chain seq x y z
N ARG A 1 23.95 28.17 -11.89
CA ARG A 1 25.11 28.43 -11.00
C ARG A 1 25.69 27.06 -10.67
N ASP A 2 26.92 26.83 -11.14
CA ASP A 2 27.68 25.64 -10.81
C ASP A 2 28.13 25.75 -9.36
N TYR A 3 27.79 24.75 -8.57
CA TYR A 3 28.34 24.54 -7.23
C TYR A 3 29.32 23.38 -7.29
N ASP A 4 30.54 23.58 -6.82
CA ASP A 4 31.50 22.48 -6.61
C ASP A 4 30.90 21.38 -5.74
N GLY A 5 30.82 20.17 -6.29
CA GLY A 5 30.27 18.99 -5.62
C GLY A 5 28.90 18.52 -6.12
N LYS A 6 28.35 19.11 -7.18
CA LYS A 6 27.09 18.67 -7.77
C LYS A 6 27.35 17.64 -8.87
N GLU A 7 27.12 16.36 -8.57
CA GLU A 7 27.33 15.27 -9.54
C GLU A 7 26.20 15.14 -10.57
N ASN A 8 24.95 15.49 -10.19
CA ASN A 8 23.77 15.35 -11.09
C ASN A 8 22.75 16.46 -10.87
N VAL A 9 22.07 16.86 -11.95
CA VAL A 9 20.89 17.73 -11.92
C VAL A 9 19.70 16.95 -12.50
N ILE A 10 18.65 16.77 -11.70
CA ILE A 10 17.42 16.13 -12.15
C ILE A 10 16.38 17.22 -12.43
N VAL A 11 15.84 17.21 -13.65
CA VAL A 11 14.74 18.08 -14.07
C VAL A 11 13.47 17.26 -14.20
N TYR A 12 12.44 17.61 -13.43
CA TYR A 12 11.10 17.04 -13.56
C TYR A 12 10.30 17.90 -14.53
N ASP A 13 9.85 17.31 -15.64
CA ASP A 13 9.00 17.99 -16.61
C ASP A 13 7.61 17.33 -16.63
N TYR A 14 6.58 18.15 -16.54
CA TYR A 14 5.18 17.70 -16.54
C TYR A 14 4.59 17.86 -17.93
N VAL A 15 3.92 16.81 -18.42
CA VAL A 15 3.25 16.80 -19.70
C VAL A 15 1.75 16.62 -19.50
N ASP A 16 0.98 17.58 -19.95
CA ASP A 16 -0.45 17.42 -20.12
C ASP A 16 -0.74 17.00 -21.56
N SER A 17 -0.67 15.70 -21.83
CA SER A 17 -0.81 15.11 -23.17
C SER A 17 -2.22 15.23 -23.75
N HIS A 18 -3.23 15.58 -22.92
CA HIS A 18 -4.61 15.75 -23.37
C HIS A 18 -4.81 17.06 -24.15
N ILE A 19 -3.87 17.99 -24.07
CA ILE A 19 -3.92 19.28 -24.77
C ILE A 19 -2.85 19.33 -25.86
N PRO A 20 -3.23 19.28 -27.16
CA PRO A 20 -2.28 19.21 -28.28
C PRO A 20 -1.24 20.36 -28.32
N LYS A 21 -1.57 21.51 -27.75
CA LYS A 21 -0.66 22.65 -27.64
C LYS A 21 0.47 22.37 -26.64
N PHE A 22 0.15 21.72 -25.50
CA PHE A 22 1.15 21.38 -24.49
C PHE A 22 2.04 20.22 -24.92
N ASP A 23 1.52 19.28 -25.70
CA ASP A 23 2.32 18.21 -26.29
C ASP A 23 3.39 18.77 -27.26
N LYS A 24 3.03 19.75 -28.11
CA LYS A 24 4.01 20.44 -28.97
C LYS A 24 5.08 21.21 -28.17
N MET A 25 4.68 21.86 -27.08
CA MET A 25 5.60 22.55 -26.18
C MET A 25 6.55 21.58 -25.47
N TYR A 26 6.04 20.44 -25.02
CA TYR A 26 6.85 19.38 -24.45
C TYR A 26 7.88 18.85 -25.43
N SER A 27 7.46 18.52 -26.66
CA SER A 27 8.36 18.06 -27.71
C SER A 27 9.48 19.07 -28.02
N ALA A 28 9.19 20.37 -27.97
CA ALA A 28 10.18 21.43 -28.15
C ALA A 28 11.19 21.49 -26.98
N ARG A 29 10.69 21.35 -25.72
CA ARG A 29 11.56 21.31 -24.52
C ARG A 29 12.47 20.08 -24.55
N MET A 30 11.95 18.90 -24.93
CA MET A 30 12.75 17.68 -25.06
C MET A 30 13.92 17.82 -26.05
N LYS A 31 13.69 18.50 -27.18
CA LYS A 31 14.75 18.80 -28.14
C LYS A 31 15.82 19.75 -27.55
N ALA A 32 15.40 20.74 -26.76
CA ALA A 32 16.31 21.66 -26.10
C ALA A 32 17.13 20.90 -25.01
N TYR A 33 16.53 20.06 -24.19
CA TYR A 33 17.24 19.29 -23.17
C TYR A 33 18.31 18.38 -23.79
N LYS A 34 17.97 17.64 -24.85
CA LYS A 34 18.96 16.82 -25.58
C LYS A 34 20.14 17.67 -26.14
N LYS A 35 19.84 18.86 -26.61
CA LYS A 35 20.88 19.76 -27.19
C LYS A 35 21.89 20.26 -26.14
N ILE A 36 21.47 20.39 -24.89
CA ILE A 36 22.32 20.82 -23.75
C ILE A 36 22.89 19.67 -22.95
N GLY A 37 22.75 18.42 -23.45
CA GLY A 37 23.41 17.27 -22.87
C GLY A 37 22.63 16.53 -21.78
N TYR A 38 21.32 16.80 -21.58
CA TYR A 38 20.50 16.00 -20.67
C TYR A 38 20.18 14.64 -21.29
N GLU A 39 20.41 13.60 -20.52
CA GLU A 39 19.91 12.27 -20.85
C GLU A 39 18.45 12.13 -20.42
N LEU A 40 17.62 11.67 -21.34
CA LEU A 40 16.23 11.32 -21.05
C LEU A 40 16.21 9.97 -20.35
N CYS A 41 16.09 9.96 -19.04
CA CYS A 41 15.70 8.76 -18.31
C CYS A 41 14.20 8.52 -18.55
N VAL A 42 13.84 7.96 -19.70
CA VAL A 42 12.54 7.37 -19.91
C VAL A 42 12.58 6.04 -19.18
N ASN A 43 12.04 5.98 -17.98
CA ASN A 43 11.74 4.67 -17.39
C ASN A 43 10.69 4.03 -18.29
N MET A 44 11.11 3.00 -19.03
CA MET A 44 10.26 2.24 -19.95
C MET A 44 9.20 1.39 -19.24
N ASP A 45 9.13 1.47 -17.93
CA ASP A 45 8.04 0.86 -17.15
C ASP A 45 6.88 1.84 -17.18
N GLY A 46 5.87 1.47 -17.96
CA GLY A 46 4.65 2.22 -18.08
C GLY A 46 4.08 2.55 -16.71
N GLU A 47 3.60 3.80 -16.57
CA GLU A 47 3.01 4.38 -15.37
C GLU A 47 3.85 4.14 -14.10
N LYS A 48 4.74 5.09 -13.79
CA LYS A 48 5.30 5.16 -12.43
C LYS A 48 4.11 5.17 -11.46
N GLN A 49 3.95 4.09 -10.70
CA GLN A 49 3.17 4.16 -9.48
C GLN A 49 3.64 5.41 -8.74
N LYS A 50 2.75 6.38 -8.56
CA LYS A 50 3.10 7.58 -7.79
C LYS A 50 3.49 7.09 -6.40
N ALA A 51 4.68 7.44 -5.94
CA ALA A 51 5.14 7.05 -4.61
C ALA A 51 4.10 7.43 -3.54
N ASN A 52 3.48 8.60 -3.70
CA ASN A 52 2.40 9.10 -2.87
C ASN A 52 1.21 9.50 -3.76
N ALA A 53 0.03 8.99 -3.47
CA ALA A 53 -1.19 9.26 -4.22
C ALA A 53 -2.44 9.03 -3.37
N ILE A 54 -3.53 9.67 -3.77
CA ILE A 54 -4.87 9.40 -3.23
C ILE A 54 -5.64 8.60 -4.28
N TYR A 55 -6.30 7.57 -3.83
CA TYR A 55 -7.10 6.64 -4.62
C TYR A 55 -8.52 6.60 -4.12
N ASP A 56 -9.46 6.41 -5.04
CA ASP A 56 -10.85 6.04 -4.76
C ASP A 56 -11.08 4.54 -4.95
N ILE A 57 -12.32 4.10 -4.73
CA ILE A 57 -12.70 2.69 -4.85
C ILE A 57 -12.57 2.12 -6.27
N GLU A 58 -12.57 2.98 -7.29
CA GLU A 58 -12.52 2.54 -8.69
C GLU A 58 -11.10 2.20 -9.13
N ASN A 59 -10.09 2.86 -8.53
CA ASN A 59 -8.73 2.83 -9.06
C ASN A 59 -7.64 2.31 -8.07
N TYR A 60 -7.94 2.15 -6.76
CA TYR A 60 -6.92 1.70 -5.79
C TYR A 60 -6.52 0.23 -5.97
N ALA A 61 -7.47 -0.60 -6.39
CA ALA A 61 -7.34 -2.05 -6.25
C ALA A 61 -6.16 -2.62 -7.04
N GLU A 62 -5.91 -2.14 -8.25
CA GLU A 62 -4.81 -2.63 -9.08
C GLU A 62 -3.45 -2.37 -8.41
N THR A 63 -3.23 -1.13 -7.98
CA THR A 63 -1.98 -0.73 -7.31
C THR A 63 -1.81 -1.41 -5.96
N TYR A 64 -2.87 -1.50 -5.16
CA TYR A 64 -2.84 -2.14 -3.85
C TYR A 64 -2.48 -3.63 -3.93
N TRP A 65 -3.15 -4.37 -4.82
CA TRP A 65 -2.85 -5.79 -4.97
C TRP A 65 -1.45 -6.04 -5.52
N LYS A 66 -0.96 -5.17 -6.40
CA LYS A 66 0.40 -5.23 -6.91
C LYS A 66 1.43 -4.99 -5.80
N ASP A 67 1.23 -3.98 -4.95
CA ASP A 67 2.11 -3.74 -3.79
C ASP A 67 2.19 -4.98 -2.88
N LEU A 68 1.06 -5.66 -2.64
CA LEU A 68 1.04 -6.91 -1.87
C LEU A 68 1.75 -8.08 -2.58
N GLU A 69 1.61 -8.17 -3.91
CA GLU A 69 2.30 -9.19 -4.72
C GLU A 69 3.81 -8.99 -4.73
N GLU A 70 4.29 -7.77 -4.56
CA GLU A 70 5.70 -7.40 -4.57
C GLU A 70 6.34 -7.37 -3.16
N ALA A 71 5.57 -7.59 -2.09
CA ALA A 71 6.07 -7.60 -0.71
C ALA A 71 7.23 -8.57 -0.50
N ASN A 72 8.26 -8.18 0.23
CA ASN A 72 9.51 -8.97 0.38
C ASN A 72 9.84 -9.35 1.83
N SER A 73 9.36 -8.62 2.83
CA SER A 73 9.71 -8.86 4.23
C SER A 73 8.49 -9.03 5.12
N ALA A 74 7.60 -8.06 5.18
CA ALA A 74 6.46 -8.08 6.07
C ALA A 74 5.25 -7.35 5.49
N VAL A 75 4.06 -7.84 5.81
CA VAL A 75 2.79 -7.18 5.50
C VAL A 75 1.91 -7.18 6.74
N VAL A 76 1.44 -6.02 7.12
CA VAL A 76 0.39 -5.85 8.13
C VAL A 76 -0.84 -5.26 7.45
N VAL A 77 -2.00 -5.90 7.59
CA VAL A 77 -3.27 -5.39 7.09
C VAL A 77 -4.25 -5.26 8.25
N SER A 78 -4.68 -4.03 8.51
CA SER A 78 -5.69 -3.72 9.52
C SER A 78 -7.03 -3.45 8.85
N SER A 79 -8.02 -4.27 9.19
CA SER A 79 -9.38 -4.16 8.67
C SER A 79 -10.37 -4.69 9.70
N PRO A 80 -11.29 -3.84 10.21
CA PRO A 80 -12.23 -4.27 11.24
C PRO A 80 -13.18 -5.35 10.78
N ARG A 81 -13.45 -5.44 9.49
CA ARG A 81 -14.38 -6.39 8.89
C ARG A 81 -13.69 -7.30 7.89
N LEU A 82 -14.21 -8.52 7.77
CA LEU A 82 -13.76 -9.54 6.83
C LEU A 82 -14.91 -9.98 5.92
N ASN A 83 -14.62 -10.27 4.65
CA ASN A 83 -15.54 -10.98 3.77
C ASN A 83 -14.83 -12.08 2.97
N ASN A 84 -15.59 -13.03 2.44
CA ASN A 84 -15.06 -14.19 1.74
C ASN A 84 -14.17 -13.81 0.55
N GLN A 85 -14.63 -12.91 -0.30
CA GLN A 85 -13.94 -12.57 -1.55
C GLN A 85 -12.56 -11.93 -1.30
N LYS A 86 -12.48 -10.98 -0.36
CA LYS A 86 -11.23 -10.30 -0.02
C LYS A 86 -10.27 -11.23 0.73
N VAL A 87 -10.80 -12.06 1.64
CA VAL A 87 -10.01 -13.07 2.35
C VAL A 87 -9.44 -14.12 1.39
N ASP A 88 -10.22 -14.61 0.43
CA ASP A 88 -9.72 -15.54 -0.58
C ASP A 88 -8.62 -14.91 -1.42
N ARG A 89 -8.82 -13.65 -1.83
CA ARG A 89 -7.84 -12.95 -2.65
C ARG A 89 -6.54 -12.70 -1.90
N ILE A 90 -6.60 -12.25 -0.64
CA ILE A 90 -5.39 -11.99 0.14
C ILE A 90 -4.63 -13.28 0.46
N ILE A 91 -5.33 -14.37 0.75
CA ILE A 91 -4.70 -15.70 0.94
C ILE A 91 -3.98 -16.14 -0.34
N LYS A 92 -4.62 -15.96 -1.51
CA LYS A 92 -4.02 -16.33 -2.80
C LYS A 92 -2.74 -15.56 -3.09
N ILE A 93 -2.71 -14.26 -2.77
CA ILE A 93 -1.57 -13.37 -3.03
C ILE A 93 -0.49 -13.57 -1.98
N LEU A 94 -0.81 -13.34 -0.72
CA LEU A 94 0.18 -13.35 0.36
C LEU A 94 0.59 -14.76 0.80
N GLY A 95 -0.22 -15.78 0.54
CA GLY A 95 0.18 -17.17 0.77
C GLY A 95 1.46 -17.52 0.02
N LYS A 96 1.57 -17.12 -1.26
CA LYS A 96 2.78 -17.30 -2.06
C LYS A 96 3.97 -16.52 -1.50
N ARG A 97 3.73 -15.29 -1.03
CA ARG A 97 4.78 -14.44 -0.44
C ARG A 97 5.26 -15.02 0.90
N ARG A 98 4.34 -15.56 1.69
CA ARG A 98 4.66 -16.24 2.95
C ARG A 98 5.55 -17.47 2.72
N GLU A 99 5.31 -18.27 1.67
CA GLU A 99 6.18 -19.39 1.30
C GLU A 99 7.62 -18.93 1.00
N LEU A 100 7.80 -17.67 0.58
CA LEU A 100 9.09 -17.02 0.35
C LEU A 100 9.66 -16.32 1.61
N GLY A 101 9.01 -16.45 2.77
CA GLY A 101 9.49 -15.93 4.04
C GLY A 101 8.85 -14.60 4.47
N VAL A 102 7.91 -14.03 3.71
CA VAL A 102 7.22 -12.79 4.10
C VAL A 102 6.33 -13.05 5.33
N LYS A 103 6.48 -12.24 6.36
CA LYS A 103 5.61 -12.27 7.55
C LYS A 103 4.29 -11.56 7.24
N VAL A 104 3.16 -12.18 7.57
CA VAL A 104 1.82 -11.61 7.31
C VAL A 104 1.03 -11.56 8.60
N THR A 105 0.62 -10.35 8.99
CA THR A 105 -0.23 -10.11 10.16
C THR A 105 -1.52 -9.42 9.74
N ILE A 106 -2.65 -9.98 10.16
CA ILE A 106 -3.98 -9.39 9.97
C ILE A 106 -4.48 -8.87 11.32
N VAL A 107 -4.76 -7.58 11.39
CA VAL A 107 -5.36 -6.92 12.54
C VAL A 107 -6.86 -6.77 12.28
N THR A 108 -7.69 -7.28 13.18
CA THR A 108 -9.16 -7.23 13.02
C THR A 108 -9.84 -7.19 14.39
N TRP A 109 -11.11 -6.81 14.42
CA TRP A 109 -11.86 -6.80 15.67
C TRP A 109 -12.00 -8.19 16.29
N HIS A 110 -11.94 -8.21 17.63
CA HIS A 110 -12.32 -9.39 18.40
C HIS A 110 -13.77 -9.78 18.09
N PRO A 111 -14.11 -11.07 17.98
CA PRO A 111 -15.48 -11.52 17.71
C PRO A 111 -16.51 -10.97 18.70
N ASP A 112 -16.13 -10.85 19.98
CA ASP A 112 -17.01 -10.35 21.04
C ASP A 112 -17.22 -8.82 21.03
N ALA A 113 -16.36 -8.06 20.32
CA ALA A 113 -16.53 -6.62 20.14
C ALA A 113 -17.72 -6.27 19.22
N TYR A 114 -18.27 -7.27 18.53
CA TYR A 114 -19.43 -7.09 17.66
C TYR A 114 -20.74 -7.15 18.43
N LYS A 115 -21.48 -6.04 18.49
CA LYS A 115 -22.76 -5.91 19.20
C LYS A 115 -23.91 -6.76 18.62
N TYR A 116 -23.75 -7.40 17.47
CA TYR A 116 -24.80 -8.09 16.73
C TYR A 116 -24.46 -9.55 16.44
N GLY A 117 -24.45 -10.37 17.50
CA GLY A 117 -24.43 -11.84 17.39
C GLY A 117 -23.05 -12.48 17.17
N LYS A 118 -22.98 -13.77 17.50
CA LYS A 118 -21.82 -14.61 17.15
C LYS A 118 -21.76 -14.73 15.63
N ASP A 119 -20.69 -14.21 15.04
CA ASP A 119 -20.49 -14.27 13.61
C ASP A 119 -19.67 -15.53 13.27
N ASP A 120 -20.36 -16.68 13.15
CA ASP A 120 -19.73 -17.96 12.79
C ASP A 120 -18.93 -17.85 11.48
N VAL A 121 -19.41 -17.06 10.53
CA VAL A 121 -18.74 -16.81 9.25
C VAL A 121 -17.40 -16.10 9.48
N ARG A 122 -17.35 -15.15 10.38
CA ARG A 122 -16.14 -14.42 10.70
C ARG A 122 -15.08 -15.29 11.36
N MET A 123 -15.52 -16.15 12.30
CA MET A 123 -14.64 -17.12 12.94
C MET A 123 -14.04 -18.07 11.90
N GLU A 124 -14.84 -18.53 10.94
CA GLU A 124 -14.38 -19.35 9.83
C GLU A 124 -13.34 -18.61 8.97
N LEU A 125 -13.59 -17.35 8.63
CA LEU A 125 -12.64 -16.53 7.85
C LEU A 125 -11.30 -16.33 8.57
N MET A 126 -11.33 -16.05 9.87
CA MET A 126 -10.12 -15.97 10.69
C MET A 126 -9.36 -17.29 10.75
N GLU A 127 -10.09 -18.41 10.87
CA GLU A 127 -9.46 -19.74 10.86
C GLU A 127 -8.81 -20.05 9.50
N ARG A 128 -9.42 -19.63 8.41
CA ARG A 128 -8.83 -19.76 7.06
C ARG A 128 -7.55 -18.95 6.90
N LEU A 129 -7.51 -17.73 7.43
CA LEU A 129 -6.30 -16.91 7.47
C LEU A 129 -5.20 -17.57 8.31
N ARG A 130 -5.54 -18.12 9.49
CA ARG A 130 -4.58 -18.88 10.33
C ARG A 130 -4.03 -20.10 9.62
N LYS A 131 -4.89 -20.88 8.95
CA LYS A 131 -4.47 -22.04 8.15
C LYS A 131 -3.56 -21.67 6.98
N ALA A 132 -3.72 -20.46 6.42
CA ALA A 132 -2.78 -19.93 5.46
C ALA A 132 -1.44 -19.50 6.09
N GLY A 133 -1.34 -19.58 7.42
CA GLY A 133 -0.15 -19.26 8.21
C GLY A 133 0.02 -17.76 8.48
N PHE A 134 -1.06 -16.99 8.43
CA PHE A 134 -1.06 -15.59 8.79
C PHE A 134 -1.26 -15.44 10.31
N GLU A 135 -0.56 -14.50 10.89
CA GLU A 135 -0.80 -14.09 12.27
C GLU A 135 -2.10 -13.26 12.34
N ILE A 136 -2.94 -13.54 13.35
CA ILE A 136 -4.17 -12.78 13.58
C ILE A 136 -4.04 -12.05 14.91
N ARG A 137 -4.07 -10.73 14.87
CA ARG A 137 -4.17 -9.87 16.04
C ARG A 137 -5.58 -9.36 16.19
N LEU A 138 -6.16 -9.57 17.37
CA LEU A 138 -7.51 -9.15 17.69
C LEU A 138 -7.45 -7.87 18.52
N VAL A 139 -8.27 -6.88 18.15
CA VAL A 139 -8.43 -5.61 18.86
C VAL A 139 -9.89 -5.45 19.31
N GLU A 140 -10.10 -4.78 20.44
CA GLU A 140 -11.44 -4.66 21.05
C GLU A 140 -12.06 -3.28 20.83
N GLU A 141 -11.27 -2.21 20.90
CA GLU A 141 -11.77 -0.84 20.92
C GLU A 141 -11.75 -0.15 19.56
N SER A 142 -10.59 -0.07 18.94
CA SER A 142 -10.43 0.56 17.62
C SER A 142 -9.66 -0.33 16.67
N CYS A 143 -10.04 -0.28 15.41
CA CYS A 143 -9.35 -0.98 14.34
C CYS A 143 -9.33 -0.06 13.13
N GLU A 144 -8.20 0.55 12.90
CA GLU A 144 -7.99 1.46 11.78
C GLU A 144 -7.95 0.69 10.45
N HIS A 145 -8.20 1.40 9.35
CA HIS A 145 -8.16 0.85 8.01
C HIS A 145 -6.82 1.19 7.36
N TYR A 146 -5.87 0.26 7.38
CA TYR A 146 -4.58 0.48 6.75
C TYR A 146 -3.90 -0.83 6.32
N ALA A 147 -2.90 -0.70 5.46
CA ALA A 147 -1.89 -1.73 5.27
C ALA A 147 -0.50 -1.10 5.31
N VAL A 148 0.45 -1.83 5.92
CA VAL A 148 1.87 -1.51 5.90
C VAL A 148 2.59 -2.66 5.21
N ILE A 149 3.38 -2.35 4.19
CA ILE A 149 4.11 -3.32 3.38
C ILE A 149 5.61 -2.99 3.47
N ASP A 150 6.41 -3.98 3.85
CA ASP A 150 7.86 -3.88 3.96
C ASP A 150 8.35 -2.72 4.85
N ASN A 151 7.54 -2.32 5.85
CA ASN A 151 7.79 -1.19 6.75
C ASN A 151 8.06 0.15 6.02
N GLU A 152 7.54 0.32 4.81
CA GLU A 152 7.78 1.50 3.98
C GLU A 152 6.55 1.97 3.21
N ILE A 153 5.80 1.06 2.59
CA ILE A 153 4.59 1.42 1.83
C ILE A 153 3.40 1.37 2.77
N VAL A 154 2.72 2.49 2.90
CA VAL A 154 1.52 2.66 3.73
C VAL A 154 0.30 2.92 2.86
N TRP A 155 -0.74 2.15 3.05
CA TRP A 155 -2.09 2.41 2.57
C TRP A 155 -2.96 2.75 3.78
N TYR A 156 -3.55 3.94 3.80
CA TYR A 156 -4.37 4.42 4.91
C TYR A 156 -5.60 5.17 4.40
N GLY A 157 -6.76 4.91 4.99
CA GLY A 157 -7.99 5.62 4.61
C GLY A 157 -9.25 5.03 5.21
N SER A 158 -10.37 5.18 4.53
CA SER A 158 -11.68 4.69 5.00
C SER A 158 -12.03 3.29 4.47
N VAL A 159 -11.34 2.79 3.43
CA VAL A 159 -11.65 1.52 2.78
C VAL A 159 -11.42 0.33 3.71
N ASN A 160 -12.43 -0.52 3.86
CA ASN A 160 -12.26 -1.84 4.47
C ASN A 160 -11.47 -2.76 3.54
N LEU A 161 -10.16 -2.88 3.75
CA LEU A 161 -9.26 -3.63 2.86
C LEU A 161 -9.62 -5.12 2.73
N LEU A 162 -10.25 -5.71 3.74
CA LEU A 162 -10.68 -7.11 3.77
C LEU A 162 -12.21 -7.31 3.76
N SER A 163 -12.98 -6.26 3.48
CA SER A 163 -14.44 -6.31 3.39
C SER A 163 -14.99 -5.47 2.24
N LYS A 164 -16.28 -5.17 2.26
CA LYS A 164 -16.90 -4.30 1.24
C LYS A 164 -16.40 -2.88 1.37
N GLU A 165 -16.28 -2.23 0.23
CA GLU A 165 -16.06 -0.80 0.11
C GLU A 165 -17.41 -0.07 0.07
N ASP A 166 -17.43 1.19 0.53
CA ASP A 166 -18.53 2.11 0.35
C ASP A 166 -18.17 3.14 -0.75
N ALA A 167 -19.17 3.70 -1.42
CA ALA A 167 -18.95 4.55 -2.61
C ALA A 167 -18.12 5.82 -2.33
N GLU A 168 -18.11 6.27 -1.09
CA GLU A 168 -17.39 7.48 -0.65
C GLU A 168 -16.00 7.19 -0.07
N ASP A 169 -15.60 5.91 -0.05
CA ASP A 169 -14.32 5.49 0.50
C ASP A 169 -13.13 5.94 -0.35
N ASN A 170 -12.04 6.26 0.32
CA ASN A 170 -10.77 6.59 -0.31
C ASN A 170 -9.59 6.02 0.47
N LEU A 171 -8.45 5.95 -0.20
CA LEU A 171 -7.18 5.51 0.35
C LEU A 171 -6.05 6.44 -0.07
N MET A 172 -5.16 6.72 0.84
CA MET A 172 -3.88 7.34 0.57
C MET A 172 -2.79 6.26 0.54
N ARG A 173 -1.97 6.26 -0.50
CA ARG A 173 -0.73 5.48 -0.57
C ARG A 173 0.44 6.41 -0.31
N VAL A 174 1.30 6.05 0.63
CA VAL A 174 2.49 6.83 1.00
C VAL A 174 3.68 5.89 1.12
N CYS A 175 4.82 6.28 0.57
CA CYS A 175 6.09 5.61 0.81
C CYS A 175 6.85 6.39 1.89
N SER A 176 6.77 5.93 3.14
CA SER A 176 7.42 6.56 4.29
C SER A 176 7.63 5.55 5.40
N LYS A 177 8.89 5.34 5.77
CA LYS A 177 9.26 4.46 6.90
C LYS A 177 8.79 5.03 8.24
N ASP A 178 8.82 6.35 8.38
CA ASP A 178 8.41 7.01 9.62
C ASP A 178 6.91 6.84 9.87
N ILE A 179 6.08 7.09 8.85
CA ILE A 179 4.62 6.88 8.95
C ILE A 179 4.30 5.39 9.17
N ALA A 180 5.02 4.48 8.50
CA ALA A 180 4.85 3.06 8.72
C ALA A 180 5.16 2.68 10.17
N ALA A 181 6.25 3.17 10.73
CA ALA A 181 6.63 2.93 12.11
C ALA A 181 5.59 3.48 13.10
N GLU A 182 5.11 4.70 12.92
CA GLU A 182 4.07 5.30 13.76
C GLU A 182 2.78 4.46 13.77
N LEU A 183 2.30 4.02 12.62
CA LEU A 183 1.10 3.16 12.53
C LEU A 183 1.28 1.81 13.22
N LEU A 184 2.46 1.20 13.05
CA LEU A 184 2.77 -0.06 13.71
C LEU A 184 2.89 0.12 15.23
N GLU A 185 3.49 1.21 15.70
CA GLU A 185 3.55 1.54 17.12
C GLU A 185 2.16 1.78 17.71
N MET A 186 1.29 2.52 17.03
CA MET A 186 -0.11 2.71 17.44
C MET A 186 -0.87 1.39 17.58
N THR A 187 -0.58 0.41 16.72
CA THR A 187 -1.29 -0.87 16.70
C THR A 187 -0.75 -1.88 17.69
N PHE A 188 0.58 -1.95 17.84
CA PHE A 188 1.24 -2.98 18.62
C PHE A 188 1.75 -2.47 19.97
N GLY A 189 1.74 -1.14 20.19
CA GLY A 189 2.27 -0.50 21.40
C GLY A 189 3.79 -0.60 21.47
N SER A 190 4.34 -0.22 22.62
CA SER A 190 5.79 -0.31 22.89
C SER A 190 6.32 -1.75 23.00
N GLU A 191 5.50 -2.76 22.75
CA GLU A 191 5.90 -4.16 22.65
C GLU A 191 6.69 -4.48 21.37
N ILE A 192 6.81 -3.53 20.45
CA ILE A 192 7.83 -3.58 19.41
C ILE A 192 9.16 -3.12 20.00
N GLU A 193 9.66 -3.77 21.05
CA GLU A 193 11.09 -3.88 21.24
C GLU A 193 11.63 -4.66 20.05
N LEU A 194 12.09 -3.88 19.07
CA LEU A 194 13.12 -4.21 18.09
C LEU A 194 13.54 -5.71 18.09
N GLN A 195 12.66 -6.59 17.68
CA GLN A 195 13.11 -7.79 17.03
C GLN A 195 13.64 -7.32 15.67
N GLU A 196 14.95 -7.24 15.56
CA GLU A 196 15.68 -7.03 14.32
C GLU A 196 15.05 -7.93 13.25
N TRP A 197 14.47 -7.29 12.25
CA TRP A 197 13.77 -7.92 11.13
C TRP A 197 14.77 -8.19 10.01
#